data_fc4e3a460da3999eafc0bc9cd216509f
#
_entry.id   fc4e3a460da3999eafc0bc9cd216509f
#
_cell.length_a   1.000
_cell.length_b   1.000
_cell.length_c   1.000
_cell.angle_alpha   90.00
_cell.angle_beta   90.00
_cell.angle_gamma   90.00
#
_symmetry.space_group_name_H-M   'P 1'
#
loop_
_entity.id
_entity.type
_entity.pdbx_description
1 polymer ?
#
loop_
_entity_poly.entity_id
_entity_poly.type
_entity_poly.pdbx_seq_one_letter_code
_entity_poly.pdbx_strand_id
1 'polypeptide(L)'
;MSALPAGTAPPDAHYRYVLRLADTSLILGQRLSAWIGHAPALEEDLGLANLALDLIGQARLLLTYAAELEGRGRDEDALAFLRDAPEFSNLALAELPNGDFGQTIVRQWLLDAWQLEMYAALATSSDLRLAAIAGKALKETRYHYRFSSGWLLRLGDGTAESQARAQRALDDLWRFTSEFFTPDEIDTHMQTLGVAPALAPLAARWSQRIAADIAAATLRHPQTQPYPWHGKRGVHTEHLGHLLSEMQHLPRTYAGVQW
;
A
#
# COMPACT_ATOMS: atom_id res chain seq x y z
N MET A 1 -30.63 9.13 2.35
CA MET A 1 -29.28 9.03 2.93
C MET A 1 -28.97 10.38 3.58
N SER A 2 -29.04 10.43 4.90
CA SER A 2 -28.79 11.68 5.65
C SER A 2 -27.28 11.89 5.71
N ALA A 3 -26.80 13.01 5.18
CA ALA A 3 -25.43 13.45 5.34
C ALA A 3 -25.16 13.70 6.82
N LEU A 4 -24.16 13.06 7.39
CA LEU A 4 -23.67 13.38 8.74
C LEU A 4 -23.15 14.82 8.75
N PRO A 5 -23.37 15.58 9.84
CA PRO A 5 -22.86 16.93 9.96
C PRO A 5 -21.33 16.93 9.90
N ALA A 6 -20.77 17.84 9.13
CA ALA A 6 -19.33 18.05 9.06
C ALA A 6 -18.81 18.37 10.47
N GLY A 7 -17.98 17.47 11.05
CA GLY A 7 -17.25 17.76 12.28
C GLY A 7 -17.16 16.66 13.34
N THR A 8 -17.92 15.57 13.25
CA THR A 8 -17.76 14.45 14.20
C THR A 8 -17.05 13.29 13.55
N ALA A 9 -15.84 12.99 14.06
CA ALA A 9 -15.11 11.81 13.62
C ALA A 9 -15.92 10.54 13.92
N PRO A 10 -15.80 9.50 13.06
CA PRO A 10 -16.33 8.19 13.38
C PRO A 10 -15.78 7.70 14.73
N PRO A 11 -16.61 7.10 15.61
CA PRO A 11 -16.14 6.62 16.92
C PRO A 11 -15.02 5.57 16.86
N ASP A 12 -14.79 4.99 15.70
CA ASP A 12 -13.76 4.00 15.39
C ASP A 12 -12.61 4.53 14.51
N ALA A 13 -12.44 5.85 14.44
CA ALA A 13 -11.48 6.48 13.53
C ALA A 13 -10.03 5.97 13.69
N HIS A 14 -9.59 5.74 14.93
CA HIS A 14 -8.24 5.23 15.20
C HIS A 14 -8.05 3.81 14.65
N TYR A 15 -8.97 2.91 14.95
CA TYR A 15 -9.00 1.56 14.39
C TYR A 15 -8.94 1.60 12.86
N ARG A 16 -9.83 2.38 12.23
CA ARG A 16 -9.91 2.48 10.77
C ARG A 16 -8.65 3.07 10.15
N TYR A 17 -8.00 4.02 10.83
CA TYR A 17 -6.73 4.58 10.35
C TYR A 17 -5.62 3.53 10.33
N VAL A 18 -5.46 2.77 11.40
CA VAL A 18 -4.46 1.68 11.47
C VAL A 18 -4.78 0.58 10.46
N LEU A 19 -6.07 0.23 10.31
CA LEU A 19 -6.55 -0.79 9.37
C LEU A 19 -6.19 -0.47 7.92
N ARG A 20 -6.27 0.80 7.48
CA ARG A 20 -5.87 1.23 6.12
C ARG A 20 -4.41 0.95 5.81
N LEU A 21 -3.54 1.22 6.78
CA LEU A 21 -2.11 0.94 6.64
C LEU A 21 -1.86 -0.57 6.56
N ALA A 22 -2.55 -1.33 7.41
CA ALA A 22 -2.49 -2.78 7.44
C ALA A 22 -2.95 -3.40 6.11
N ASP A 23 -4.12 -3.00 5.63
CA ASP A 23 -4.73 -3.51 4.41
C ASP A 23 -3.86 -3.22 3.19
N THR A 24 -3.30 -2.01 3.10
CA THR A 24 -2.39 -1.67 1.99
C THR A 24 -1.15 -2.57 1.98
N SER A 25 -0.53 -2.82 3.13
CA SER A 25 0.62 -3.73 3.23
C SER A 25 0.23 -5.18 2.95
N LEU A 26 -0.92 -5.64 3.47
CA LEU A 26 -1.42 -7.00 3.24
C LEU A 26 -1.67 -7.27 1.75
N ILE A 27 -2.46 -6.41 1.11
CA ILE A 27 -2.86 -6.60 -0.29
C ILE A 27 -1.66 -6.49 -1.23
N LEU A 28 -0.75 -5.54 -0.99
CA LEU A 28 0.49 -5.44 -1.77
C LEU A 28 1.39 -6.66 -1.57
N GLY A 29 1.53 -7.15 -0.33
CA GLY A 29 2.29 -8.36 -0.02
C GLY A 29 1.71 -9.60 -0.71
N GLN A 30 0.37 -9.74 -0.75
CA GLN A 30 -0.30 -10.83 -1.47
C GLN A 30 -0.07 -10.74 -3.00
N ARG A 31 -0.10 -9.53 -3.58
CA ARG A 31 0.23 -9.35 -5.00
C ARG A 31 1.66 -9.77 -5.33
N LEU A 32 2.63 -9.41 -4.49
CA LEU A 32 4.01 -9.85 -4.69
C LEU A 32 4.17 -11.36 -4.47
N SER A 33 3.47 -11.93 -3.49
CA SER A 33 3.47 -13.40 -3.27
C SER A 33 2.95 -14.16 -4.50
N ALA A 34 1.91 -13.64 -5.16
CA ALA A 34 1.39 -14.21 -6.40
C ALA A 34 2.36 -14.06 -7.60
N TRP A 35 3.42 -13.26 -7.47
CA TRP A 35 4.44 -13.08 -8.51
C TRP A 35 5.60 -14.08 -8.39
N ILE A 36 5.74 -14.78 -7.27
CA ILE A 36 6.83 -15.74 -7.03
C ILE A 36 6.84 -16.80 -8.14
N GLY A 37 8.01 -17.00 -8.74
CA GLY A 37 8.22 -17.89 -9.89
C GLY A 37 7.99 -17.23 -11.27
N HIS A 38 7.73 -15.92 -11.33
CA HIS A 38 7.45 -15.19 -12.58
C HIS A 38 8.48 -14.08 -12.88
N ALA A 39 9.39 -13.79 -11.98
CA ALA A 39 10.41 -12.77 -12.20
C ALA A 39 11.43 -13.22 -13.28
N PRO A 40 12.13 -12.26 -13.95
CA PRO A 40 13.01 -12.57 -15.08
C PRO A 40 14.26 -13.38 -14.69
N ALA A 41 14.68 -13.34 -13.43
CA ALA A 41 15.78 -14.14 -12.90
C ALA A 41 15.53 -14.49 -11.43
N LEU A 42 16.27 -15.47 -10.92
CA LEU A 42 16.09 -16.01 -9.56
C LEU A 42 16.35 -14.96 -8.49
N GLU A 43 17.33 -14.10 -8.70
CA GLU A 43 17.71 -13.05 -7.74
C GLU A 43 16.60 -12.00 -7.56
N GLU A 44 15.92 -11.64 -8.64
CA GLU A 44 14.77 -10.72 -8.62
C GLU A 44 13.55 -11.37 -7.99
N ASP A 45 13.34 -12.65 -8.26
CA ASP A 45 12.24 -13.43 -7.69
C ASP A 45 12.40 -13.52 -6.17
N LEU A 46 13.59 -13.89 -5.69
CA LEU A 46 13.91 -13.90 -4.27
C LEU A 46 13.83 -12.50 -3.63
N GLY A 47 14.26 -11.47 -4.37
CA GLY A 47 14.13 -10.07 -3.94
C GLY A 47 12.68 -9.69 -3.68
N LEU A 48 11.79 -9.94 -4.65
CA LEU A 48 10.35 -9.64 -4.54
C LEU A 48 9.67 -10.52 -3.47
N ALA A 49 10.07 -11.79 -3.33
CA ALA A 49 9.58 -12.66 -2.27
C ALA A 49 9.94 -12.11 -0.87
N ASN A 50 11.14 -11.58 -0.67
CA ASN A 50 11.53 -10.93 0.59
C ASN A 50 10.72 -9.65 0.85
N LEU A 51 10.48 -8.83 -0.17
CA LEU A 51 9.58 -7.67 -0.03
C LEU A 51 8.17 -8.10 0.40
N ALA A 52 7.65 -9.18 -0.20
CA ALA A 52 6.34 -9.72 0.17
C ALA A 52 6.29 -10.16 1.64
N LEU A 53 7.31 -10.86 2.12
CA LEU A 53 7.41 -11.30 3.53
C LEU A 53 7.46 -10.11 4.50
N ASP A 54 8.23 -9.07 4.17
CA ASP A 54 8.30 -7.86 4.98
C ASP A 54 6.93 -7.15 5.04
N LEU A 55 6.24 -7.01 3.90
CA LEU A 55 4.91 -6.41 3.82
C LEU A 55 3.86 -7.21 4.62
N ILE A 56 3.89 -8.55 4.55
CA ILE A 56 3.02 -9.41 5.37
C ILE A 56 3.35 -9.25 6.85
N GLY A 57 4.64 -9.14 7.21
CA GLY A 57 5.08 -8.86 8.57
C GLY A 57 4.59 -7.51 9.09
N GLN A 58 4.64 -6.46 8.26
CA GLN A 58 4.08 -5.14 8.58
C GLN A 58 2.57 -5.22 8.76
N ALA A 59 1.87 -5.88 7.84
CA ALA A 59 0.42 -6.08 7.91
C ALA A 59 0.02 -6.79 9.20
N ARG A 60 0.71 -7.85 9.58
CA ARG A 60 0.45 -8.59 10.83
C ARG A 60 0.54 -7.68 12.05
N LEU A 61 1.62 -6.90 12.19
CA LEU A 61 1.78 -5.99 13.34
C LEU A 61 0.68 -4.92 13.40
N LEU A 62 0.29 -4.37 12.25
CA LEU A 62 -0.76 -3.37 12.15
C LEU A 62 -2.15 -3.98 12.38
N LEU A 63 -2.44 -5.18 11.86
CA LEU A 63 -3.71 -5.89 12.07
C LEU A 63 -3.87 -6.31 13.54
N THR A 64 -2.81 -6.82 14.18
CA THR A 64 -2.82 -7.11 15.63
C THR A 64 -3.19 -5.85 16.41
N TYR A 65 -2.58 -4.70 16.07
CA TYR A 65 -2.90 -3.45 16.74
C TYR A 65 -4.32 -2.96 16.43
N ALA A 66 -4.78 -3.09 15.19
CA ALA A 66 -6.15 -2.75 14.82
C ALA A 66 -7.17 -3.61 15.56
N ALA A 67 -6.93 -4.90 15.74
CA ALA A 67 -7.80 -5.82 16.50
C ALA A 67 -7.95 -5.40 17.97
N GLU A 68 -6.87 -4.95 18.59
CA GLU A 68 -6.91 -4.43 19.97
C GLU A 68 -7.70 -3.11 20.05
N LEU A 69 -7.53 -2.19 19.08
CA LEU A 69 -8.29 -0.95 19.01
C LEU A 69 -9.78 -1.18 18.75
N GLU A 70 -10.11 -2.21 17.99
CA GLU A 70 -11.49 -2.61 17.74
C GLU A 70 -12.17 -3.16 19.00
N GLY A 71 -11.46 -3.95 19.80
CA GLY A 71 -11.94 -4.51 21.07
C GLY A 71 -13.09 -5.52 20.95
N ARG A 72 -13.25 -6.17 19.78
CA ARG A 72 -14.31 -7.16 19.49
C ARG A 72 -13.87 -8.60 19.61
N GLY A 73 -12.63 -8.85 20.04
CA GLY A 73 -12.08 -10.21 20.22
C GLY A 73 -11.67 -10.88 18.89
N ARG A 74 -11.62 -10.14 17.79
CA ARG A 74 -10.98 -10.60 16.55
C ARG A 74 -9.46 -10.48 16.70
N ASP A 75 -8.73 -11.37 16.05
CA ASP A 75 -7.28 -11.32 15.91
C ASP A 75 -6.88 -10.82 14.51
N GLU A 76 -5.58 -10.79 14.25
CA GLU A 76 -5.05 -10.38 12.95
C GLU A 76 -5.50 -11.29 11.81
N ASP A 77 -5.68 -12.58 12.06
CA ASP A 77 -6.10 -13.55 11.04
C ASP A 77 -7.59 -13.36 10.70
N ALA A 78 -8.44 -13.12 11.70
CA ALA A 78 -9.84 -12.79 11.46
C ALA A 78 -9.97 -11.49 10.64
N LEU A 79 -9.15 -10.48 10.93
CA LEU A 79 -9.12 -9.24 10.14
C LEU A 79 -8.57 -9.43 8.73
N ALA A 80 -7.62 -10.35 8.51
CA ALA A 80 -7.08 -10.63 7.19
C ALA A 80 -8.03 -11.49 6.34
N PHE A 81 -8.59 -12.55 6.91
CA PHE A 81 -9.18 -13.64 6.13
C PHE A 81 -10.70 -13.71 6.19
N LEU A 82 -11.36 -13.01 7.11
CA LEU A 82 -12.82 -13.15 7.29
C LEU A 82 -13.62 -11.89 6.90
N ARG A 83 -12.99 -10.81 6.52
CA ARG A 83 -13.66 -9.59 6.02
C ARG A 83 -13.98 -9.71 4.54
N ASP A 84 -15.13 -9.13 4.13
CA ASP A 84 -15.50 -9.01 2.72
C ASP A 84 -14.87 -7.77 2.06
N ALA A 85 -14.81 -7.75 0.74
CA ALA A 85 -14.13 -6.69 -0.01
C ALA A 85 -14.50 -5.26 0.42
N PRO A 86 -15.78 -4.89 0.67
CA PRO A 86 -16.10 -3.52 1.12
C PRO A 86 -15.60 -3.15 2.52
N GLU A 87 -15.14 -4.13 3.31
CA GLU A 87 -14.58 -3.93 4.64
C GLU A 87 -13.06 -3.66 4.60
N PHE A 88 -12.42 -3.86 3.44
CA PHE A 88 -11.03 -3.48 3.22
C PHE A 88 -10.91 -2.00 2.94
N SER A 89 -9.75 -1.43 3.28
CA SER A 89 -9.46 0.01 3.17
C SER A 89 -8.08 0.28 2.57
N ASN A 90 -7.57 -0.64 1.77
CA ASN A 90 -6.28 -0.48 1.09
C ASN A 90 -6.36 0.58 -0.01
N LEU A 91 -5.22 1.16 -0.34
CA LEU A 91 -5.07 1.99 -1.54
C LEU A 91 -5.36 1.16 -2.79
N ALA A 92 -6.14 1.72 -3.73
CA ALA A 92 -6.55 1.03 -4.95
C ALA A 92 -5.35 0.56 -5.81
N LEU A 93 -4.23 1.30 -5.78
CA LEU A 93 -3.02 0.90 -6.49
C LEU A 93 -2.47 -0.45 -6.00
N ALA A 94 -2.61 -0.77 -4.71
CA ALA A 94 -2.07 -1.99 -4.12
C ALA A 94 -2.75 -3.27 -4.65
N GLU A 95 -4.03 -3.18 -5.05
CA GLU A 95 -4.83 -4.34 -5.46
C GLU A 95 -4.76 -4.67 -6.96
N LEU A 96 -4.10 -3.82 -7.76
CA LEU A 96 -4.02 -4.01 -9.21
C LEU A 96 -3.21 -5.26 -9.58
N PRO A 97 -3.51 -5.91 -10.71
CA PRO A 97 -2.78 -7.07 -11.20
C PRO A 97 -1.29 -6.79 -11.38
N ASN A 98 -0.47 -7.83 -11.27
CA ASN A 98 0.97 -7.72 -11.44
C ASN A 98 1.38 -7.32 -12.87
N GLY A 99 0.63 -7.76 -13.89
CA GLY A 99 0.99 -7.52 -15.28
C GLY A 99 2.33 -8.17 -15.66
N ASP A 100 3.22 -7.40 -16.28
CA ASP A 100 4.60 -7.81 -16.51
C ASP A 100 5.55 -7.31 -15.39
N PHE A 101 6.84 -7.65 -15.49
CA PHE A 101 7.84 -7.21 -14.52
C PHE A 101 7.94 -5.69 -14.42
N GLY A 102 7.82 -4.97 -15.54
CA GLY A 102 7.82 -3.50 -15.57
C GLY A 102 6.65 -2.93 -14.77
N GLN A 103 5.44 -3.47 -14.96
CA GLN A 103 4.26 -3.04 -14.23
C GLN A 103 4.37 -3.35 -12.72
N THR A 104 4.85 -4.54 -12.37
CA THR A 104 5.09 -4.92 -10.97
C THR A 104 6.08 -3.98 -10.29
N ILE A 105 7.21 -3.67 -10.94
CA ILE A 105 8.23 -2.76 -10.40
C ILE A 105 7.70 -1.33 -10.28
N VAL A 106 7.01 -0.80 -11.29
CA VAL A 106 6.47 0.57 -11.24
C VAL A 106 5.42 0.71 -10.13
N ARG A 107 4.51 -0.27 -9.99
CA ARG A 107 3.54 -0.29 -8.88
C ARG A 107 4.24 -0.29 -7.54
N GLN A 108 5.22 -1.18 -7.36
CA GLN A 108 5.99 -1.30 -6.13
C GLN A 108 6.71 0.00 -5.81
N TRP A 109 7.43 0.58 -6.77
CA TRP A 109 8.16 1.84 -6.58
C TRP A 109 7.27 3.01 -6.16
N LEU A 110 6.09 3.17 -6.77
CA LEU A 110 5.13 4.23 -6.41
C LEU A 110 4.67 4.08 -4.96
N LEU A 111 4.36 2.84 -4.53
CA LEU A 111 3.93 2.53 -3.17
C LEU A 111 5.08 2.60 -2.17
N ASP A 112 6.27 2.12 -2.51
CA ASP A 112 7.44 2.22 -1.64
C ASP A 112 7.81 3.67 -1.35
N ALA A 113 7.78 4.53 -2.37
CA ALA A 113 8.02 5.96 -2.21
C ALA A 113 6.96 6.61 -1.29
N TRP A 114 5.69 6.20 -1.39
CA TRP A 114 4.62 6.64 -0.49
C TRP A 114 4.83 6.12 0.93
N GLN A 115 5.05 4.82 1.11
CA GLN A 115 5.29 4.20 2.42
C GLN A 115 6.51 4.81 3.12
N LEU A 116 7.57 5.13 2.36
CA LEU A 116 8.77 5.75 2.90
C LEU A 116 8.47 7.09 3.58
N GLU A 117 7.70 7.96 2.93
CA GLU A 117 7.29 9.25 3.49
C GLU A 117 6.29 9.07 4.64
N MET A 118 5.35 8.13 4.49
CA MET A 118 4.34 7.86 5.50
C MET A 118 4.95 7.28 6.78
N TYR A 119 5.76 6.23 6.69
CA TYR A 119 6.37 5.60 7.87
C TYR A 119 7.43 6.49 8.53
N ALA A 120 8.16 7.32 7.76
CA ALA A 120 9.06 8.31 8.33
C ALA A 120 8.31 9.32 9.22
N ALA A 121 7.14 9.77 8.79
CA ALA A 121 6.32 10.67 9.56
C ALA A 121 5.64 9.96 10.75
N LEU A 122 5.09 8.78 10.55
CA LEU A 122 4.43 7.99 11.60
C LEU A 122 5.39 7.53 12.70
N ALA A 123 6.70 7.39 12.42
CA ALA A 123 7.69 7.09 13.45
C ALA A 123 7.79 8.16 14.55
N THR A 124 7.20 9.33 14.34
CA THR A 124 7.10 10.42 15.33
C THR A 124 5.66 10.68 15.79
N SER A 125 4.75 9.73 15.58
CA SER A 125 3.36 9.80 16.00
C SER A 125 3.22 9.96 17.52
N SER A 126 2.16 10.65 17.97
CA SER A 126 1.77 10.68 19.39
C SER A 126 1.31 9.30 19.89
N ASP A 127 0.88 8.42 19.01
CA ASP A 127 0.61 7.01 19.28
C ASP A 127 1.93 6.23 19.29
N LEU A 128 2.44 5.96 20.48
CA LEU A 128 3.73 5.29 20.68
C LEU A 128 3.79 3.89 20.06
N ARG A 129 2.67 3.17 20.02
CA ARG A 129 2.64 1.83 19.43
C ARG A 129 2.71 1.91 17.90
N LEU A 130 1.92 2.78 17.30
CA LEU A 130 2.00 3.04 15.87
C LEU A 130 3.39 3.57 15.47
N ALA A 131 3.98 4.47 16.26
CA ALA A 131 5.32 4.97 16.06
C ALA A 131 6.38 3.85 16.07
N ALA A 132 6.28 2.90 17.00
CA ALA A 132 7.19 1.76 17.06
C ALA A 132 7.05 0.83 15.84
N ILE A 133 5.82 0.53 15.42
CA ILE A 133 5.56 -0.27 14.21
C ILE A 133 6.10 0.45 12.98
N ALA A 134 5.80 1.74 12.83
CA ALA A 134 6.29 2.56 11.71
C ALA A 134 7.82 2.66 11.68
N GLY A 135 8.46 2.78 12.84
CA GLY A 135 9.92 2.82 12.96
C GLY A 135 10.61 1.52 12.49
N LYS A 136 9.95 0.36 12.71
CA LYS A 136 10.41 -0.93 12.16
C LYS A 136 10.16 -0.97 10.65
N ALA A 137 8.94 -0.72 10.21
CA ALA A 137 8.54 -0.75 8.80
C ALA A 137 9.38 0.18 7.93
N LEU A 138 9.77 1.36 8.45
CA LEU A 138 10.63 2.32 7.76
C LEU A 138 11.98 1.74 7.35
N LYS A 139 12.57 0.84 8.17
CA LYS A 139 13.86 0.20 7.84
C LYS A 139 13.72 -0.74 6.65
N GLU A 140 12.64 -1.53 6.65
CA GLU A 140 12.29 -2.45 5.57
C GLU A 140 11.95 -1.67 4.29
N THR A 141 11.10 -0.64 4.39
CA THR A 141 10.68 0.19 3.24
C THR A 141 11.84 0.93 2.58
N ARG A 142 12.89 1.32 3.32
CA ARG A 142 14.11 1.88 2.72
C ARG A 142 14.80 0.88 1.80
N TYR A 143 14.79 -0.39 2.14
CA TYR A 143 15.30 -1.45 1.27
C TYR A 143 14.39 -1.66 0.06
N HIS A 144 13.06 -1.74 0.27
CA HIS A 144 12.07 -1.89 -0.79
C HIS A 144 12.22 -0.78 -1.84
N TYR A 145 12.24 0.47 -1.40
CA TYR A 145 12.41 1.61 -2.29
C TYR A 145 13.74 1.56 -3.07
N ARG A 146 14.84 1.20 -2.40
CA ARG A 146 16.14 1.05 -3.09
C ARG A 146 16.09 -0.04 -4.15
N PHE A 147 15.40 -1.15 -3.89
CA PHE A 147 15.22 -2.24 -4.83
C PHE A 147 14.36 -1.77 -6.03
N SER A 148 13.19 -1.24 -5.77
CA SER A 148 12.23 -0.87 -6.82
C SER A 148 12.70 0.33 -7.66
N SER A 149 13.27 1.37 -7.04
CA SER A 149 13.86 2.51 -7.78
C SER A 149 15.09 2.11 -8.60
N GLY A 150 15.92 1.22 -8.07
CA GLY A 150 17.04 0.66 -8.80
C GLY A 150 16.63 -0.14 -10.04
N TRP A 151 15.52 -0.88 -9.96
CA TRP A 151 14.95 -1.56 -11.12
C TRP A 151 14.25 -0.62 -12.09
N LEU A 152 13.55 0.40 -11.59
CA LEU A 152 12.98 1.44 -12.44
C LEU A 152 14.06 2.08 -13.33
N LEU A 153 15.20 2.45 -12.73
CA LEU A 153 16.34 3.00 -13.45
C LEU A 153 16.84 2.05 -14.54
N ARG A 154 17.07 0.78 -14.21
CA ARG A 154 17.54 -0.24 -15.18
C ARG A 154 16.56 -0.49 -16.32
N LEU A 155 15.26 -0.47 -16.03
CA LEU A 155 14.22 -0.66 -17.05
C LEU A 155 14.11 0.57 -17.95
N GLY A 156 14.17 1.78 -17.39
CA GLY A 156 14.03 3.03 -18.12
C GLY A 156 15.25 3.38 -18.99
N ASP A 157 16.46 3.12 -18.47
CA ASP A 157 17.73 3.39 -19.19
C ASP A 157 18.30 2.13 -19.87
N GLY A 158 17.48 1.11 -20.04
CA GLY A 158 17.88 -0.18 -20.63
C GLY A 158 17.65 -0.23 -22.15
N THR A 159 16.86 -1.21 -22.57
CA THR A 159 16.48 -1.34 -23.98
C THR A 159 15.25 -0.50 -24.32
N ALA A 160 15.02 -0.19 -25.60
CA ALA A 160 13.80 0.48 -26.05
C ALA A 160 12.53 -0.27 -25.63
N GLU A 161 12.58 -1.60 -25.57
CA GLU A 161 11.46 -2.43 -25.11
C GLU A 161 11.21 -2.27 -23.60
N SER A 162 12.25 -2.38 -22.75
CA SER A 162 12.09 -2.22 -21.31
C SER A 162 11.61 -0.82 -20.93
N GLN A 163 12.17 0.21 -21.60
CA GLN A 163 11.74 1.60 -21.42
C GLN A 163 10.27 1.78 -21.80
N ALA A 164 9.85 1.25 -22.96
CA ALA A 164 8.46 1.36 -23.41
C ALA A 164 7.49 0.63 -22.46
N ARG A 165 7.88 -0.52 -21.88
CA ARG A 165 7.07 -1.24 -20.88
C ARG A 165 6.97 -0.44 -19.58
N ALA A 166 8.10 0.06 -19.07
CA ALA A 166 8.12 0.87 -17.85
C ALA A 166 7.30 2.18 -18.03
N GLN A 167 7.40 2.85 -19.19
CA GLN A 167 6.62 4.04 -19.49
C GLN A 167 5.12 3.74 -19.54
N ARG A 168 4.69 2.68 -20.23
CA ARG A 168 3.28 2.28 -20.27
C ARG A 168 2.75 2.00 -18.85
N ALA A 169 3.49 1.22 -18.07
CA ALA A 169 3.13 0.94 -16.70
C ALA A 169 2.98 2.22 -15.86
N LEU A 170 3.90 3.17 -16.02
CA LEU A 170 3.86 4.45 -15.34
C LEU A 170 2.62 5.27 -15.77
N ASP A 171 2.33 5.34 -17.05
CA ASP A 171 1.17 6.07 -17.59
C ASP A 171 -0.16 5.46 -17.12
N ASP A 172 -0.26 4.13 -17.08
CA ASP A 172 -1.47 3.40 -16.67
C ASP A 172 -1.73 3.47 -15.15
N LEU A 173 -0.66 3.37 -14.35
CA LEU A 173 -0.76 3.32 -12.89
C LEU A 173 -0.85 4.71 -12.25
N TRP A 174 -0.41 5.75 -12.95
CA TRP A 174 -0.35 7.11 -12.42
C TRP A 174 -1.69 7.64 -11.91
N ARG A 175 -2.77 7.31 -12.58
CA ARG A 175 -4.13 7.75 -12.20
C ARG A 175 -4.55 7.34 -10.78
N PHE A 176 -3.91 6.34 -10.19
CA PHE A 176 -4.21 5.84 -8.86
C PHE A 176 -3.46 6.57 -7.74
N THR A 177 -2.44 7.35 -8.07
CA THR A 177 -1.57 8.01 -7.07
C THR A 177 -2.24 9.16 -6.32
N SER A 178 -3.29 9.76 -6.87
CA SER A 178 -4.03 10.85 -6.22
C SER A 178 -4.62 10.44 -4.87
N GLU A 179 -4.96 9.16 -4.69
CA GLU A 179 -5.49 8.66 -3.44
C GLU A 179 -4.49 8.74 -2.27
N PHE A 180 -3.20 8.69 -2.55
CA PHE A 180 -2.14 8.66 -1.54
C PHE A 180 -2.21 9.83 -0.56
N PHE A 181 -2.53 11.01 -1.09
CA PHE A 181 -2.46 12.26 -0.34
C PHE A 181 -3.78 13.04 -0.32
N THR A 182 -4.87 12.42 -0.77
CA THR A 182 -6.21 13.01 -0.64
C THR A 182 -6.75 12.70 0.76
N PRO A 183 -6.84 13.69 1.67
CA PRO A 183 -7.31 13.45 3.02
C PRO A 183 -8.82 13.21 3.06
N ASP A 184 -9.26 12.40 3.99
CA ASP A 184 -10.66 12.29 4.36
C ASP A 184 -10.90 12.70 5.82
N GLU A 185 -12.10 12.46 6.32
CA GLU A 185 -12.49 12.78 7.70
C GLU A 185 -11.66 12.02 8.75
N ILE A 186 -11.22 10.79 8.45
CA ILE A 186 -10.39 10.00 9.36
C ILE A 186 -8.97 10.57 9.39
N ASP A 187 -8.36 10.80 8.21
CA ASP A 187 -7.03 11.40 8.11
C ASP A 187 -6.98 12.73 8.87
N THR A 188 -7.99 13.59 8.65
CA THR A 188 -8.09 14.91 9.30
C THR A 188 -8.22 14.78 10.81
N HIS A 189 -9.09 13.88 11.28
CA HIS A 189 -9.26 13.67 12.73
C HIS A 189 -8.00 13.14 13.38
N MET A 190 -7.38 12.09 12.81
CA MET A 190 -6.16 11.51 13.36
C MET A 190 -4.99 12.48 13.32
N GLN A 191 -4.96 13.41 12.34
CA GLN A 191 -4.01 14.51 12.33
C GLN A 191 -4.22 15.47 13.50
N THR A 192 -5.46 15.83 13.83
CA THR A 192 -5.73 16.74 14.97
C THR A 192 -5.31 16.15 16.31
N LEU A 193 -5.29 14.81 16.41
CA LEU A 193 -4.80 14.07 17.59
C LEU A 193 -3.27 13.88 17.61
N GLY A 194 -2.58 14.32 16.56
CA GLY A 194 -1.13 14.12 16.41
C GLY A 194 -0.75 12.66 16.08
N VAL A 195 -1.71 11.79 15.82
CA VAL A 195 -1.48 10.38 15.46
C VAL A 195 -1.06 10.25 13.99
N ALA A 196 -1.81 10.88 13.08
CA ALA A 196 -1.50 10.91 11.65
C ALA A 196 -0.70 12.17 11.28
N PRO A 197 0.17 12.11 10.26
CA PRO A 197 0.85 13.29 9.73
C PRO A 197 -0.08 14.13 8.85
N ALA A 198 0.27 15.40 8.66
CA ALA A 198 -0.28 16.22 7.60
C ALA A 198 0.15 15.67 6.23
N LEU A 199 -0.81 15.38 5.32
CA LEU A 199 -0.51 14.74 4.04
C LEU A 199 0.15 15.69 3.02
N ALA A 200 -0.13 16.99 3.06
CA ALA A 200 0.40 17.93 2.07
C ALA A 200 1.94 18.03 2.05
N PRO A 201 2.67 18.09 3.19
CA PRO A 201 4.13 18.02 3.18
C PRO A 201 4.67 16.69 2.67
N LEU A 202 3.97 15.57 2.92
CA LEU A 202 4.36 14.26 2.40
C LEU A 202 4.22 14.22 0.88
N ALA A 203 3.11 14.74 0.34
CA ALA A 203 2.87 14.85 -1.09
C ALA A 203 3.98 15.63 -1.80
N ALA A 204 4.42 16.75 -1.23
CA ALA A 204 5.51 17.55 -1.79
C ALA A 204 6.84 16.78 -1.87
N ARG A 205 7.23 16.08 -0.78
CA ARG A 205 8.46 15.28 -0.77
C ARG A 205 8.38 14.07 -1.70
N TRP A 206 7.23 13.39 -1.72
CA TRP A 206 6.97 12.29 -2.64
C TRP A 206 7.08 12.76 -4.09
N SER A 207 6.42 13.85 -4.47
CA SER A 207 6.46 14.38 -5.82
C SER A 207 7.87 14.77 -6.25
N GLN A 208 8.65 15.38 -5.37
CA GLN A 208 10.06 15.70 -5.65
C GLN A 208 10.90 14.45 -5.89
N ARG A 209 10.72 13.42 -5.07
CA ARG A 209 11.40 12.13 -5.20
C ARG A 209 11.04 11.43 -6.51
N ILE A 210 9.75 11.32 -6.80
CA ILE A 210 9.22 10.71 -8.03
C ILE A 210 9.73 11.42 -9.27
N ALA A 211 9.74 12.74 -9.28
CA ALA A 211 10.26 13.52 -10.43
C ALA A 211 11.76 13.27 -10.66
N ALA A 212 12.55 13.17 -9.59
CA ALA A 212 13.97 12.83 -9.69
C ALA A 212 14.20 11.42 -10.24
N ASP A 213 13.45 10.43 -9.78
CA ASP A 213 13.57 9.05 -10.24
C ASP A 213 13.14 8.88 -11.70
N ILE A 214 12.02 9.52 -12.11
CA ILE A 214 11.55 9.53 -13.50
C ILE A 214 12.62 10.11 -14.43
N ALA A 215 13.22 11.23 -14.03
CA ALA A 215 14.28 11.87 -14.82
C ALA A 215 15.54 10.97 -14.90
N ALA A 216 15.96 10.36 -13.80
CA ALA A 216 17.11 9.45 -13.76
C ALA A 216 16.86 8.20 -14.60
N ALA A 217 15.62 7.68 -14.61
CA ALA A 217 15.22 6.53 -15.42
C ALA A 217 14.93 6.88 -16.90
N THR A 218 15.20 8.09 -17.35
CA THR A 218 14.93 8.57 -18.74
C THR A 218 13.46 8.39 -19.17
N LEU A 219 12.54 8.34 -18.22
CA LEU A 219 11.10 8.24 -18.45
C LEU A 219 10.49 9.64 -18.53
N ARG A 220 9.28 9.70 -19.09
CA ARG A 220 8.50 10.94 -19.16
C ARG A 220 7.47 10.97 -18.04
N HIS A 221 7.27 12.15 -17.45
CA HIS A 221 6.20 12.33 -16.48
C HIS A 221 4.83 12.09 -17.14
N PRO A 222 3.95 11.27 -16.55
CA PRO A 222 2.63 10.98 -17.11
C PRO A 222 1.80 12.24 -17.32
N GLN A 223 1.04 12.26 -18.40
CA GLN A 223 0.05 13.29 -18.69
C GLN A 223 -1.37 12.89 -18.25
N THR A 224 -1.52 11.66 -17.74
CA THR A 224 -2.81 11.13 -17.27
C THR A 224 -3.31 11.95 -16.09
N GLN A 225 -4.56 12.41 -16.18
CA GLN A 225 -5.18 13.10 -15.07
C GLN A 225 -5.44 12.14 -13.91
N PRO A 226 -5.15 12.56 -12.67
CA PRO A 226 -5.48 11.78 -11.48
C PRO A 226 -6.99 11.50 -11.41
N TYR A 227 -7.36 10.28 -11.04
CA TYR A 227 -8.75 9.91 -10.81
C TYR A 227 -9.00 9.78 -9.30
N PRO A 228 -10.11 10.31 -8.76
CA PRO A 228 -10.40 10.23 -7.33
C PRO A 228 -10.82 8.81 -6.94
N TRP A 229 -9.86 7.97 -6.62
CA TRP A 229 -10.08 6.64 -6.07
C TRP A 229 -10.45 6.72 -4.59
N HIS A 230 -11.22 5.75 -4.13
CA HIS A 230 -11.78 5.72 -2.78
C HIS A 230 -11.58 4.36 -2.09
N GLY A 231 -10.45 3.68 -2.35
CA GLY A 231 -10.09 2.41 -1.70
C GLY A 231 -10.08 2.53 -0.18
N LYS A 232 -9.57 3.65 0.35
CA LYS A 232 -9.63 3.97 1.78
C LYS A 232 -11.04 3.98 2.39
N ARG A 233 -12.07 4.01 1.56
CA ARG A 233 -13.50 4.01 1.93
C ARG A 233 -14.23 2.74 1.53
N GLY A 234 -13.51 1.67 1.17
CA GLY A 234 -14.09 0.39 0.75
C GLY A 234 -14.64 0.38 -0.69
N VAL A 235 -14.23 1.33 -1.53
CA VAL A 235 -14.59 1.36 -2.96
C VAL A 235 -13.38 0.88 -3.77
N HIS A 236 -13.45 -0.37 -4.18
CA HIS A 236 -12.34 -1.09 -4.80
C HIS A 236 -12.56 -1.33 -6.28
N THR A 237 -11.48 -1.74 -6.96
CA THR A 237 -11.56 -2.31 -8.30
C THR A 237 -12.07 -3.75 -8.22
N GLU A 238 -12.49 -4.32 -9.34
CA GLU A 238 -12.88 -5.74 -9.43
C GLU A 238 -11.72 -6.69 -8.99
N HIS A 239 -10.49 -6.24 -9.09
CA HIS A 239 -9.31 -7.05 -8.81
C HIS A 239 -9.15 -7.43 -7.34
N LEU A 240 -9.69 -6.64 -6.40
CA LEU A 240 -9.64 -7.01 -4.98
C LEU A 240 -10.47 -8.27 -4.72
N GLY A 241 -11.68 -8.36 -5.28
CA GLY A 241 -12.56 -9.53 -5.10
C GLY A 241 -11.89 -10.83 -5.57
N HIS A 242 -11.20 -10.80 -6.70
CA HIS A 242 -10.43 -11.94 -7.20
C HIS A 242 -9.28 -12.33 -6.25
N LEU A 243 -8.49 -11.35 -5.80
CA LEU A 243 -7.39 -11.60 -4.87
C LEU A 243 -7.90 -12.20 -3.54
N LEU A 244 -8.96 -11.63 -2.97
CA LEU A 244 -9.54 -12.13 -1.72
C LEU A 244 -10.10 -13.54 -1.87
N SER A 245 -10.71 -13.87 -3.02
CA SER A 245 -11.21 -15.22 -3.29
C SER A 245 -10.12 -16.28 -3.21
N GLU A 246 -8.90 -15.96 -3.64
CA GLU A 246 -7.75 -16.86 -3.53
C GLU A 246 -7.17 -16.85 -2.09
N MET A 247 -6.90 -15.67 -1.54
CA MET A 247 -6.27 -15.49 -0.24
C MET A 247 -7.11 -16.11 0.90
N GLN A 248 -8.44 -15.95 0.85
CA GLN A 248 -9.35 -16.32 1.92
C GLN A 248 -9.96 -17.71 1.76
N HIS A 249 -9.69 -18.41 0.65
CA HIS A 249 -10.35 -19.68 0.34
C HIS A 249 -10.15 -20.74 1.44
N LEU A 250 -8.92 -21.02 1.81
CA LEU A 250 -8.61 -22.06 2.80
C LEU A 250 -9.10 -21.69 4.20
N PRO A 251 -8.83 -20.50 4.75
CA PRO A 251 -9.30 -20.10 6.07
C PRO A 251 -10.84 -20.12 6.19
N ARG A 252 -11.56 -19.73 5.13
CA ARG A 252 -13.03 -19.73 5.13
C ARG A 252 -13.62 -21.12 4.95
N THR A 253 -12.97 -21.97 4.12
CA THR A 253 -13.45 -23.35 3.88
C THR A 253 -13.23 -24.25 5.09
N TYR A 254 -12.13 -24.07 5.79
CA TYR A 254 -11.74 -24.91 6.92
C TYR A 254 -11.66 -24.08 8.22
N ALA A 255 -12.76 -23.40 8.54
CA ALA A 255 -12.87 -22.57 9.72
C ALA A 255 -12.57 -23.36 11.02
N GLY A 256 -11.66 -22.82 11.86
CA GLY A 256 -11.27 -23.42 13.13
C GLY A 256 -10.12 -24.43 13.06
N VAL A 257 -9.55 -24.66 11.88
CA VAL A 257 -8.29 -25.42 11.75
C VAL A 257 -7.12 -24.49 12.08
N GLN A 258 -6.19 -24.96 12.90
CA GLN A 258 -4.91 -24.27 13.15
C GLN A 258 -3.91 -24.69 12.08
N TRP A 259 -3.25 -23.72 11.49
CA TRP A 259 -2.26 -23.87 10.40
C TRP A 259 -0.85 -23.70 10.92
#